data_d079c7be06f4105a3b0a023086339172
#
_entry.id   d079c7be06f4105a3b0a023086339172
#
_cell.length_a   1.000
_cell.length_b   1.000
_cell.length_c   1.000
_cell.angle_alpha   90.00
_cell.angle_beta   90.00
_cell.angle_gamma   90.00
#
_symmetry.space_group_name_H-M   'P 1'
#
loop_
_entity.id
_entity.type
_entity.pdbx_description
1 polymer ?
#
loop_
_entity_poly.entity_id
_entity_poly.type
_entity_poly.pdbx_seq_one_letter_code
_entity_poly.pdbx_strand_id
1 'polypeptide(L)'
;MSVMKALQRRKTIREIGNKKLPSQLLSNLLWAAWGVNRENGPFDTPGRTAASASNSQEIDLYVAMQDGVYLYNASHHKLDPVLAGDFRSLAIGTSQMDFVANAPVQLIYVVDIHKLTHTTGFQEPGLQNHEVQKSYYYVDTGLIAGNVYLFAASQGLASWFHNCDKTGLAAKLELRAEQRVLFGQTIGYPSKN
;
A
#
# COMPACT_ATOMS: atom_id res chain seq x y z
N MET A 1 -1.07 -6.48 -21.17
CA MET A 1 -0.48 -5.18 -21.65
C MET A 1 1.01 -5.21 -21.37
N SER A 2 1.87 -4.67 -22.23
CA SER A 2 3.32 -4.57 -21.95
C SER A 2 3.61 -3.50 -20.90
N VAL A 3 4.74 -3.63 -20.18
CA VAL A 3 5.21 -2.64 -19.20
C VAL A 3 5.35 -1.25 -19.82
N MET A 4 5.92 -1.17 -21.04
CA MET A 4 6.06 0.11 -21.74
C MET A 4 4.73 0.78 -21.99
N LYS A 5 3.69 0.03 -22.34
CA LYS A 5 2.35 0.58 -22.54
C LYS A 5 1.67 0.99 -21.23
N ALA A 6 1.93 0.27 -20.13
CA ALA A 6 1.47 0.68 -18.80
C ALA A 6 2.13 1.98 -18.35
N LEU A 7 3.45 2.12 -18.56
CA LEU A 7 4.19 3.35 -18.28
C LEU A 7 3.66 4.55 -19.10
N GLN A 8 3.39 4.38 -20.39
CA GLN A 8 2.80 5.42 -21.24
C GLN A 8 1.43 5.87 -20.77
N ARG A 9 0.64 4.98 -20.17
CA ARG A 9 -0.74 5.24 -19.71
C ARG A 9 -0.80 5.70 -18.24
N ARG A 10 0.23 5.41 -17.46
CA ARG A 10 0.26 5.74 -16.03
C ARG A 10 0.09 7.26 -15.83
N LYS A 11 -0.93 7.63 -15.12
CA LYS A 11 -1.18 9.00 -14.65
C LYS A 11 -1.93 8.96 -13.33
N THR A 12 -1.87 10.03 -12.57
CA THR A 12 -2.74 10.21 -11.40
C THR A 12 -4.14 10.61 -11.88
N ILE A 13 -5.14 9.84 -11.47
CA ILE A 13 -6.56 10.14 -11.72
C ILE A 13 -7.21 10.29 -10.36
N ARG A 14 -7.78 11.46 -10.09
CA ARG A 14 -8.39 11.82 -8.79
C ARG A 14 -9.89 11.58 -8.73
N GLU A 15 -10.54 11.60 -9.87
CA GLU A 15 -11.98 11.36 -9.99
C GLU A 15 -12.23 9.85 -10.09
N ILE A 16 -12.56 9.24 -8.95
CA ILE A 16 -12.69 7.80 -8.80
C ILE A 16 -14.13 7.47 -8.38
N GLY A 17 -14.80 6.65 -9.19
CA GLY A 17 -16.17 6.22 -8.95
C GLY A 17 -16.29 5.16 -7.84
N ASN A 18 -17.51 4.90 -7.42
CA ASN A 18 -17.85 4.00 -6.31
C ASN A 18 -18.05 2.53 -6.70
N LYS A 19 -17.88 2.18 -7.99
CA LYS A 19 -18.11 0.82 -8.47
C LYS A 19 -17.09 -0.14 -7.82
N LYS A 20 -17.58 -1.18 -7.15
CA LYS A 20 -16.74 -2.22 -6.54
C LYS A 20 -15.82 -2.88 -7.57
N LEU A 21 -14.60 -3.19 -7.16
CA LEU A 21 -13.71 -4.01 -7.96
C LEU A 21 -14.11 -5.50 -7.82
N PRO A 22 -14.08 -6.28 -8.91
CA PRO A 22 -14.18 -7.73 -8.82
C PRO A 22 -13.09 -8.31 -7.90
N SER A 23 -13.41 -9.34 -7.15
CA SER A 23 -12.47 -9.94 -6.18
C SER A 23 -11.16 -10.37 -6.83
N GLN A 24 -11.20 -10.95 -8.03
CA GLN A 24 -9.99 -11.34 -8.76
C GLN A 24 -9.14 -10.12 -9.16
N LEU A 25 -9.77 -9.00 -9.52
CA LEU A 25 -9.05 -7.79 -9.88
C LEU A 25 -8.36 -7.15 -8.66
N LEU A 26 -9.05 -7.16 -7.50
CA LEU A 26 -8.47 -6.74 -6.21
C LEU A 26 -7.31 -7.66 -5.81
N SER A 27 -7.49 -8.97 -5.91
CA SER A 27 -6.45 -9.96 -5.64
C SER A 27 -5.20 -9.71 -6.48
N ASN A 28 -5.37 -9.53 -7.78
CA ASN A 28 -4.27 -9.25 -8.71
C ASN A 28 -3.58 -7.90 -8.40
N LEU A 29 -4.35 -6.88 -8.00
CA LEU A 29 -3.83 -5.58 -7.58
C LEU A 29 -2.91 -5.72 -6.36
N LEU A 30 -3.36 -6.43 -5.34
CA LEU A 30 -2.61 -6.63 -4.10
C LEU A 30 -1.33 -7.46 -4.34
N TRP A 31 -1.43 -8.49 -5.17
CA TRP A 31 -0.26 -9.25 -5.57
C TRP A 31 0.73 -8.39 -6.35
N ALA A 32 0.27 -7.61 -7.31
CA ALA A 32 1.14 -6.70 -8.07
C ALA A 32 1.80 -5.66 -7.18
N ALA A 33 1.08 -5.13 -6.18
CA ALA A 33 1.59 -4.16 -5.22
C ALA A 33 2.71 -4.74 -4.35
N TRP A 34 2.43 -5.84 -3.63
CA TRP A 34 3.27 -6.33 -2.54
C TRP A 34 3.27 -7.86 -2.37
N GLY A 35 2.91 -8.61 -3.42
CA GLY A 35 2.84 -10.08 -3.40
C GLY A 35 4.21 -10.76 -3.31
N VAL A 36 4.20 -12.01 -2.86
CA VAL A 36 5.38 -12.89 -2.96
C VAL A 36 5.50 -13.34 -4.41
N ASN A 37 6.65 -13.12 -5.03
CA ASN A 37 6.93 -13.50 -6.42
C ASN A 37 8.04 -14.55 -6.56
N ARG A 38 8.73 -14.88 -5.46
CA ARG A 38 9.72 -15.94 -5.39
C ARG A 38 9.86 -16.45 -3.96
N GLU A 39 9.98 -17.76 -3.81
CA GLU A 39 10.06 -18.42 -2.50
C GLU A 39 11.41 -18.15 -1.82
N ASN A 40 12.49 -18.16 -2.60
CA ASN A 40 13.85 -17.93 -2.10
C ASN A 40 14.28 -16.50 -2.42
N GLY A 41 14.46 -15.70 -1.41
CA GLY A 41 14.96 -14.33 -1.48
C GLY A 41 16.18 -14.13 -0.58
N PRO A 42 16.75 -12.91 -0.55
CA PRO A 42 17.85 -12.58 0.36
C PRO A 42 17.45 -12.80 1.82
N PHE A 43 18.45 -13.21 2.65
CA PHE A 43 18.28 -13.42 4.09
C PHE A 43 17.20 -14.46 4.44
N ASP A 44 17.09 -15.53 3.62
CA ASP A 44 16.14 -16.64 3.80
C ASP A 44 14.66 -16.18 3.90
N THR A 45 14.35 -15.03 3.34
CA THR A 45 13.00 -14.45 3.33
C THR A 45 12.48 -14.42 1.89
N PRO A 46 11.22 -14.85 1.61
CA PRO A 46 10.65 -14.79 0.28
C PRO A 46 10.75 -13.39 -0.33
N GLY A 47 10.96 -13.33 -1.64
CA GLY A 47 11.03 -12.04 -2.33
C GLY A 47 9.64 -11.51 -2.71
N ARG A 48 9.52 -10.19 -2.80
CA ARG A 48 8.30 -9.46 -3.12
C ARG A 48 8.32 -8.88 -4.53
N THR A 49 7.15 -8.49 -5.03
CA THR A 49 6.99 -7.77 -6.30
C THR A 49 7.61 -6.37 -6.29
N ALA A 50 7.73 -5.74 -5.13
CA ALA A 50 8.53 -4.56 -4.90
C ALA A 50 9.75 -4.89 -4.03
N ALA A 51 10.85 -4.17 -4.21
CA ALA A 51 12.01 -4.29 -3.34
C ALA A 51 11.75 -3.60 -1.99
N SER A 52 12.51 -4.02 -0.96
CA SER A 52 12.65 -3.30 0.29
C SER A 52 14.10 -3.38 0.79
N ALA A 53 14.50 -2.44 1.62
CA ALA A 53 15.85 -2.39 2.18
C ALA A 53 16.19 -3.71 2.88
N SER A 54 17.28 -4.35 2.45
CA SER A 54 17.70 -5.66 2.98
C SER A 54 16.59 -6.72 3.03
N ASN A 55 15.60 -6.64 2.15
CA ASN A 55 14.40 -7.49 2.14
C ASN A 55 13.63 -7.49 3.49
N SER A 56 13.65 -6.36 4.21
CA SER A 56 13.03 -6.19 5.53
C SER A 56 11.52 -6.32 5.53
N GLN A 57 10.89 -6.01 4.38
CA GLN A 57 9.44 -6.08 4.18
C GLN A 57 8.66 -5.34 5.27
N GLU A 58 9.18 -4.20 5.68
CA GLU A 58 8.68 -3.40 6.79
C GLU A 58 7.36 -2.67 6.49
N ILE A 59 6.92 -2.65 5.24
CA ILE A 59 5.66 -2.01 4.88
C ILE A 59 4.50 -2.99 5.02
N ASP A 60 3.61 -2.71 5.96
CA ASP A 60 2.32 -3.35 6.10
C ASP A 60 1.30 -2.63 5.21
N LEU A 61 0.63 -3.40 4.33
CA LEU A 61 -0.37 -2.87 3.41
C LEU A 61 -1.77 -3.17 3.94
N TYR A 62 -2.44 -2.15 4.46
CA TYR A 62 -3.84 -2.25 4.86
C TYR A 62 -4.76 -1.89 3.70
N VAL A 63 -5.93 -2.50 3.67
CA VAL A 63 -6.95 -2.33 2.63
C VAL A 63 -8.25 -1.95 3.30
N ALA A 64 -8.66 -0.68 3.17
CA ALA A 64 -9.95 -0.21 3.66
C ALA A 64 -10.99 -0.29 2.52
N MET A 65 -12.08 -0.98 2.81
CA MET A 65 -13.25 -1.15 1.95
C MET A 65 -14.51 -0.78 2.73
N GLN A 66 -15.65 -0.82 2.07
CA GLN A 66 -16.94 -0.44 2.68
C GLN A 66 -17.32 -1.29 3.91
N ASP A 67 -16.91 -2.54 3.92
CA ASP A 67 -17.27 -3.54 4.95
C ASP A 67 -16.21 -3.70 6.04
N GLY A 68 -14.98 -3.22 5.80
CA GLY A 68 -13.91 -3.35 6.80
C GLY A 68 -12.57 -2.83 6.37
N VAL A 69 -11.64 -2.91 7.32
CA VAL A 69 -10.20 -2.76 7.07
C VAL A 69 -9.52 -4.10 7.26
N TYR A 70 -8.67 -4.44 6.34
CA TYR A 70 -7.97 -5.71 6.26
C TYR A 70 -6.47 -5.48 6.16
N LEU A 71 -5.67 -6.38 6.72
CA LEU A 71 -4.23 -6.45 6.49
C LEU A 71 -3.95 -7.44 5.36
N TYR A 72 -3.22 -7.01 4.35
CA TYR A 72 -2.81 -7.90 3.27
C TYR A 72 -1.69 -8.84 3.73
N ASN A 73 -2.01 -10.12 3.84
CA ASN A 73 -1.08 -11.20 4.12
C ASN A 73 -0.54 -11.77 2.82
N ALA A 74 0.64 -11.30 2.41
CA ALA A 74 1.20 -11.67 1.13
C ALA A 74 1.71 -13.12 1.08
N SER A 75 2.14 -13.69 2.23
CA SER A 75 2.62 -15.08 2.28
C SER A 75 1.50 -16.09 1.98
N HIS A 76 0.27 -15.78 2.38
CA HIS A 76 -0.91 -16.60 2.11
C HIS A 76 -1.80 -16.02 1.01
N HIS A 77 -1.44 -14.89 0.46
CA HIS A 77 -2.20 -14.13 -0.53
C HIS A 77 -3.67 -13.93 -0.13
N LYS A 78 -3.90 -13.47 1.08
CA LYS A 78 -5.24 -13.25 1.64
C LYS A 78 -5.35 -11.92 2.36
N LEU A 79 -6.58 -11.51 2.65
CA LEU A 79 -6.91 -10.39 3.51
C LEU A 79 -7.27 -10.90 4.90
N ASP A 80 -6.47 -10.54 5.90
CA ASP A 80 -6.78 -10.82 7.30
C ASP A 80 -7.63 -9.66 7.86
N PRO A 81 -8.82 -9.92 8.44
CA PRO A 81 -9.70 -8.87 8.93
C PRO A 81 -9.08 -8.18 10.16
N VAL A 82 -9.15 -6.85 10.19
CA VAL A 82 -8.64 -6.01 11.29
C VAL A 82 -9.80 -5.27 11.97
N LEU A 83 -10.63 -4.58 11.20
CA LEU A 83 -11.77 -3.81 11.70
C LEU A 83 -12.99 -4.06 10.82
N ALA A 84 -14.16 -4.18 11.45
CA ALA A 84 -15.43 -4.18 10.74
C ALA A 84 -16.00 -2.76 10.63
N GLY A 85 -16.60 -2.43 9.48
CA GLY A 85 -17.21 -1.12 9.21
C GLY A 85 -16.44 -0.26 8.22
N ASP A 86 -17.05 0.84 7.80
CA ASP A 86 -16.50 1.73 6.77
C ASP A 86 -15.58 2.80 7.37
N PHE A 87 -14.29 2.62 7.20
CA PHE A 87 -13.25 3.57 7.64
C PHE A 87 -12.47 4.19 6.46
N ARG A 88 -13.01 4.08 5.24
CA ARG A 88 -12.33 4.63 4.05
C ARG A 88 -12.04 6.12 4.15
N SER A 89 -12.89 6.89 4.83
CA SER A 89 -12.71 8.33 5.02
C SER A 89 -11.43 8.69 5.79
N LEU A 90 -10.97 7.84 6.73
CA LEU A 90 -9.71 8.07 7.44
C LEU A 90 -8.48 7.90 6.55
N ALA A 91 -8.59 7.07 5.51
CA ALA A 91 -7.51 6.87 4.55
C ALA A 91 -7.31 8.06 3.60
N ILE A 92 -8.14 9.08 3.70
CA ILE A 92 -8.15 10.26 2.83
C ILE A 92 -7.95 11.51 3.68
N GLY A 93 -7.10 12.44 3.24
CA GLY A 93 -6.98 13.74 3.90
C GLY A 93 -8.27 14.57 3.71
N THR A 94 -8.60 15.40 4.70
CA THR A 94 -9.86 16.18 4.75
C THR A 94 -10.11 17.02 3.49
N SER A 95 -9.06 17.59 2.90
CA SER A 95 -9.14 18.39 1.66
C SER A 95 -9.41 17.58 0.39
N GLN A 96 -9.45 16.25 0.50
CA GLN A 96 -9.51 15.32 -0.65
C GLN A 96 -10.80 14.48 -0.64
N MET A 97 -11.61 14.58 0.42
CA MET A 97 -12.79 13.76 0.64
C MET A 97 -13.81 13.81 -0.50
N ASP A 98 -14.07 15.00 -1.04
CA ASP A 98 -15.10 15.19 -2.06
C ASP A 98 -14.83 14.42 -3.35
N PHE A 99 -13.57 14.09 -3.62
CA PHE A 99 -13.16 13.40 -4.85
C PHE A 99 -13.20 11.88 -4.76
N VAL A 100 -12.99 11.31 -3.58
CA VAL A 100 -12.70 9.87 -3.44
C VAL A 100 -13.33 9.17 -2.23
N ALA A 101 -14.18 9.87 -1.46
CA ALA A 101 -14.79 9.33 -0.24
C ALA A 101 -15.53 7.99 -0.46
N ASN A 102 -16.12 7.81 -1.63
CA ASN A 102 -16.89 6.63 -2.01
C ASN A 102 -16.12 5.64 -2.88
N ALA A 103 -14.84 5.87 -3.15
CA ALA A 103 -14.03 4.93 -3.93
C ALA A 103 -13.99 3.56 -3.27
N PRO A 104 -13.99 2.46 -4.06
CA PRO A 104 -14.18 1.11 -3.51
C PRO A 104 -13.02 0.63 -2.64
N VAL A 105 -11.79 1.09 -2.89
CA VAL A 105 -10.57 0.61 -2.23
C VAL A 105 -9.65 1.77 -1.85
N GLN A 106 -9.26 1.78 -0.59
CA GLN A 106 -8.21 2.64 -0.06
C GLN A 106 -7.07 1.77 0.45
N LEU A 107 -5.91 1.87 -0.15
CA LEU A 107 -4.69 1.28 0.40
C LEU A 107 -4.10 2.23 1.43
N ILE A 108 -3.63 1.70 2.56
CA ILE A 108 -2.99 2.44 3.64
C ILE A 108 -1.63 1.81 3.86
N TYR A 109 -0.58 2.60 3.72
CA TYR A 109 0.80 2.18 3.91
C TYR A 109 1.24 2.47 5.33
N VAL A 110 1.60 1.43 6.05
CA VAL A 110 2.08 1.50 7.43
C VAL A 110 3.48 0.92 7.48
N VAL A 111 4.46 1.69 7.98
CA VAL A 111 5.77 1.12 8.27
C VAL A 111 5.77 0.47 9.64
N ASP A 112 6.37 -0.70 9.74
CA ASP A 112 6.80 -1.33 10.98
C ASP A 112 8.31 -1.17 11.12
N ILE A 113 8.74 -0.17 11.88
CA ILE A 113 10.17 0.17 12.06
C ILE A 113 10.92 -1.00 12.72
N HIS A 114 10.25 -1.78 13.56
CA HIS A 114 10.86 -2.96 14.15
C HIS A 114 11.30 -3.98 13.10
N LYS A 115 10.48 -4.24 12.07
CA LYS A 115 10.86 -5.13 10.97
C LYS A 115 12.10 -4.63 10.24
N LEU A 116 12.18 -3.31 9.95
CA LEU A 116 13.33 -2.72 9.28
C LEU A 116 14.60 -2.86 10.13
N THR A 117 14.54 -2.43 11.38
CA THR A 117 15.71 -2.35 12.25
C THR A 117 16.22 -3.71 12.75
N HIS A 118 15.40 -4.76 12.70
CA HIS A 118 15.77 -6.11 13.14
C HIS A 118 16.09 -7.06 11.98
N THR A 119 16.03 -6.58 10.74
CA THR A 119 16.44 -7.37 9.57
C THR A 119 17.96 -7.54 9.57
N THR A 120 18.42 -8.77 9.33
CA THR A 120 19.85 -9.14 9.37
C THR A 120 20.73 -8.23 8.52
N GLY A 121 20.29 -7.86 7.31
CA GLY A 121 21.04 -6.98 6.41
C GLY A 121 20.96 -5.48 6.75
N PHE A 122 20.29 -5.09 7.84
CA PHE A 122 20.10 -3.69 8.23
C PHE A 122 20.79 -3.35 9.57
N GLN A 123 21.92 -4.01 9.87
CA GLN A 123 22.59 -3.91 11.17
C GLN A 123 23.83 -3.00 11.19
N GLU A 124 24.22 -2.39 10.08
CA GLU A 124 25.34 -1.47 10.05
C GLU A 124 25.05 -0.21 10.89
N PRO A 125 26.05 0.34 11.63
CA PRO A 125 25.84 1.47 12.54
C PRO A 125 25.17 2.70 11.88
N GLY A 126 25.54 3.01 10.63
CA GLY A 126 24.94 4.13 9.90
C GLY A 126 23.45 3.96 9.59
N LEU A 127 22.96 2.72 9.52
CA LEU A 127 21.56 2.39 9.25
C LEU A 127 20.67 2.54 10.49
N GLN A 128 21.24 2.69 11.67
CA GLN A 128 20.50 2.92 12.91
C GLN A 128 20.10 4.38 13.12
N ASN A 129 20.54 5.28 12.25
CA ASN A 129 20.11 6.68 12.25
C ASN A 129 18.66 6.81 11.77
N HIS A 130 17.81 7.51 12.53
CA HIS A 130 16.38 7.68 12.21
C HIS A 130 16.11 8.33 10.84
N GLU A 131 16.94 9.30 10.42
CA GLU A 131 16.74 9.94 9.10
C GLU A 131 17.13 9.00 7.96
N VAL A 132 18.10 8.12 8.19
CA VAL A 132 18.45 7.06 7.23
C VAL A 132 17.32 6.04 7.14
N GLN A 133 16.83 5.53 8.27
CA GLN A 133 15.66 4.61 8.30
C GLN A 133 14.45 5.21 7.58
N LYS A 134 14.19 6.48 7.85
CA LYS A 134 13.11 7.24 7.23
C LYS A 134 13.23 7.30 5.71
N SER A 135 14.44 7.51 5.19
CA SER A 135 14.66 7.53 3.75
C SER A 135 14.31 6.19 3.10
N TYR A 136 14.67 5.06 3.74
CA TYR A 136 14.37 3.72 3.22
C TYR A 136 12.88 3.43 3.18
N TYR A 137 12.17 3.54 4.30
CA TYR A 137 10.74 3.16 4.29
C TYR A 137 9.87 4.09 3.43
N TYR A 138 10.26 5.34 3.18
CA TYR A 138 9.57 6.18 2.20
C TYR A 138 9.85 5.75 0.75
N VAL A 139 11.08 5.36 0.45
CA VAL A 139 11.43 4.82 -0.87
C VAL A 139 10.69 3.51 -1.12
N ASP A 140 10.72 2.58 -0.16
CA ASP A 140 10.09 1.26 -0.26
C ASP A 140 8.58 1.39 -0.43
N THR A 141 7.94 2.31 0.31
CA THR A 141 6.53 2.68 0.08
C THR A 141 6.29 3.18 -1.36
N GLY A 142 7.19 4.03 -1.86
CA GLY A 142 7.10 4.55 -3.23
C GLY A 142 7.22 3.46 -4.30
N LEU A 143 8.05 2.45 -4.09
CA LEU A 143 8.17 1.29 -4.99
C LEU A 143 6.88 0.48 -5.04
N ILE A 144 6.25 0.23 -3.90
CA ILE A 144 4.95 -0.46 -3.82
C ILE A 144 3.86 0.37 -4.52
N ALA A 145 3.79 1.67 -4.21
CA ALA A 145 2.81 2.58 -4.82
C ALA A 145 3.00 2.70 -6.34
N GLY A 146 4.25 2.63 -6.81
CA GLY A 146 4.60 2.58 -8.23
C GLY A 146 4.00 1.35 -8.93
N ASN A 147 4.12 0.16 -8.32
CA ASN A 147 3.51 -1.06 -8.81
C ASN A 147 1.97 -0.94 -8.90
N VAL A 148 1.33 -0.34 -7.87
CA VAL A 148 -0.11 -0.07 -7.89
C VAL A 148 -0.50 0.82 -9.07
N TYR A 149 0.25 1.90 -9.32
CA TYR A 149 0.01 2.78 -10.46
C TYR A 149 0.15 2.06 -11.80
N LEU A 150 1.18 1.24 -11.97
CA LEU A 150 1.40 0.48 -13.21
C LEU A 150 0.30 -0.55 -13.44
N PHE A 151 -0.07 -1.28 -12.37
CA PHE A 151 -1.19 -2.21 -12.43
C PHE A 151 -2.49 -1.49 -12.80
N ALA A 152 -2.83 -0.40 -12.12
CA ALA A 152 -4.02 0.40 -12.40
C ALA A 152 -4.05 0.85 -13.86
N ALA A 153 -2.95 1.41 -14.37
CA ALA A 153 -2.83 1.82 -15.77
C ALA A 153 -3.02 0.65 -16.75
N SER A 154 -2.56 -0.55 -16.38
CA SER A 154 -2.69 -1.75 -17.21
C SER A 154 -4.13 -2.26 -17.31
N GLN A 155 -4.93 -2.03 -16.27
CA GLN A 155 -6.32 -2.49 -16.12
C GLN A 155 -7.36 -1.41 -16.42
N GLY A 156 -6.94 -0.19 -16.79
CA GLY A 156 -7.87 0.93 -17.00
C GLY A 156 -8.49 1.46 -15.72
N LEU A 157 -7.86 1.23 -14.57
CA LEU A 157 -8.25 1.77 -13.28
C LEU A 157 -7.68 3.17 -13.07
N ALA A 158 -8.36 3.94 -12.24
CA ALA A 158 -7.87 5.17 -11.65
C ALA A 158 -7.06 4.85 -10.39
N SER A 159 -6.01 5.62 -10.14
CA SER A 159 -5.23 5.54 -8.92
C SER A 159 -4.71 6.92 -8.52
N TRP A 160 -4.77 7.21 -7.22
CA TRP A 160 -4.25 8.44 -6.63
C TRP A 160 -3.54 8.15 -5.31
N PHE A 161 -2.22 8.40 -5.25
CA PHE A 161 -1.40 8.34 -4.04
C PHE A 161 -1.45 9.70 -3.35
N HIS A 162 -1.74 9.74 -2.04
CA HIS A 162 -2.03 10.97 -1.31
C HIS A 162 -1.73 10.86 0.18
N ASN A 163 -1.80 11.99 0.88
CA ASN A 163 -1.77 12.02 2.33
C ASN A 163 -3.09 11.47 2.92
N CYS A 164 -3.08 11.13 4.22
CA CYS A 164 -4.22 10.58 4.96
C CYS A 164 -4.24 11.12 6.39
N ASP A 165 -5.30 10.81 7.14
CA ASP A 165 -5.35 11.08 8.56
C ASP A 165 -4.50 10.06 9.33
N LYS A 166 -3.21 10.37 9.47
CA LYS A 166 -2.23 9.48 10.09
C LYS A 166 -2.55 9.20 11.55
N THR A 167 -2.99 10.21 12.28
CA THR A 167 -3.31 10.09 13.72
C THR A 167 -4.57 9.28 13.94
N GLY A 168 -5.63 9.60 13.20
CA GLY A 168 -6.90 8.87 13.28
C GLY A 168 -6.75 7.40 12.89
N LEU A 169 -6.00 7.13 11.80
CA LEU A 169 -5.70 5.76 11.37
C LEU A 169 -4.87 5.00 12.40
N ALA A 170 -3.80 5.60 12.94
CA ALA A 170 -2.96 4.96 13.93
C ALA A 170 -3.75 4.54 15.18
N ALA A 171 -4.60 5.44 15.67
CA ALA A 171 -5.47 5.16 16.81
C ALA A 171 -6.50 4.07 16.49
N LYS A 172 -7.13 4.12 15.31
CA LYS A 172 -8.18 3.18 14.92
C LYS A 172 -7.65 1.78 14.63
N LEU A 173 -6.46 1.68 14.05
CA LEU A 173 -5.78 0.42 13.76
C LEU A 173 -5.02 -0.12 14.98
N GLU A 174 -5.05 0.57 16.12
CA GLU A 174 -4.32 0.20 17.35
C GLU A 174 -2.83 -0.08 17.09
N LEU A 175 -2.21 0.80 16.29
CA LEU A 175 -0.83 0.61 15.87
C LEU A 175 0.13 0.69 17.07
N ARG A 176 1.15 -0.17 17.06
CA ARG A 176 2.23 -0.15 18.06
C ARG A 176 3.10 1.09 17.91
N ALA A 177 3.88 1.39 18.95
CA ALA A 177 4.77 2.56 18.98
C ALA A 177 5.79 2.60 17.82
N GLU A 178 6.19 1.44 17.32
CA GLU A 178 7.12 1.27 16.20
C GLU A 178 6.45 1.33 14.84
N GLN A 179 5.12 1.37 14.79
CA GLN A 179 4.37 1.45 13.53
C GLN A 179 3.95 2.89 13.24
N ARG A 180 3.99 3.28 11.96
CA ARG A 180 3.60 4.63 11.50
C ARG A 180 2.80 4.56 10.23
N VAL A 181 1.68 5.25 10.19
CA VAL A 181 0.95 5.49 8.94
C VAL A 181 1.74 6.47 8.08
N LEU A 182 2.00 6.13 6.83
CA LEU A 182 2.78 6.94 5.89
C LEU A 182 1.88 7.68 4.90
N PHE A 183 1.11 6.94 4.10
CA PHE A 183 0.29 7.47 3.01
C PHE A 183 -0.95 6.62 2.79
N GLY A 184 -1.91 7.19 2.04
CA GLY A 184 -3.01 6.48 1.42
C GLY A 184 -2.84 6.40 -0.10
N GLN A 185 -3.51 5.43 -0.72
CA GLN A 185 -3.67 5.37 -2.17
C GLN A 185 -5.06 4.86 -2.51
N THR A 186 -5.83 5.69 -3.22
CA THR A 186 -7.19 5.35 -3.65
C THR A 186 -7.17 4.66 -4.99
N ILE A 187 -7.95 3.59 -5.13
CA ILE A 187 -8.08 2.83 -6.38
C ILE A 187 -9.56 2.55 -6.68
N GLY A 188 -9.92 2.63 -7.94
CA GLY A 188 -11.24 2.31 -8.44
C GLY A 188 -11.33 2.52 -9.94
N TYR A 189 -12.54 2.46 -10.49
CA TYR A 189 -12.76 2.89 -11.88
C TYR A 189 -12.80 4.42 -11.94
N PRO A 190 -12.29 5.04 -13.03
CA PRO A 190 -12.51 6.47 -13.25
C PRO A 190 -14.01 6.78 -13.16
N SER A 191 -14.38 7.88 -12.48
CA SER A 191 -15.76 8.37 -12.58
C SER A 191 -16.01 8.75 -14.05
N LYS A 192 -17.19 8.42 -14.54
CA LYS A 192 -17.59 8.86 -15.88
C LYS A 192 -17.82 10.37 -15.83
N ASN A 193 -17.10 11.09 -16.63
CA ASN A 193 -17.47 12.44 -17.06
C ASN A 193 -18.67 12.34 -18.01
#